data_04432c670aacbbaccaa3138489b4086a
#
_entry.id   04432c670aacbbaccaa3138489b4086a
#
_cell.length_a   1.000
_cell.length_b   1.000
_cell.length_c   1.000
_cell.angle_alpha   90.00
_cell.angle_beta   90.00
_cell.angle_gamma   90.00
#
_symmetry.space_group_name_H-M   'P 1'
#
loop_
_entity.id
_entity.type
_entity.pdbx_description
1 polymer ?
#
loop_
_entity_poly.entity_id
_entity_poly.type
_entity_poly.pdbx_seq_one_letter_code
_entity_poly.pdbx_strand_id
1 'polypeptide(L)'
;MEQVKRGDLTTRVKPDTEDEINILIREFNDMMRRINELMRRVESEQLLVKEAEIKALQQQINPHFIYNILETIMGLASEGMDDAVIEVSTCLSEMLRYNTRFENVTVVEKELEQIKNYVTVIKIRFEDRFEVYYDVDEECLNCRILKFTLQPLLENAISHGLAETDSGGMLRIRIKKEENMVSIMIFDNGIGIPEEKLKELNERLKVTGERPLEFIEQYKSLGILNVHLRSKLFYGDTYSIEIFSREEKGTCIVMKIPFVCINTRQKENSIILEGGESYVQGDDC
;
A
#
# COMPACT_ATOMS: atom_id res chain seq x y z
N MET A 1 28.05 -17.40 -33.33
CA MET A 1 28.70 -17.07 -32.04
C MET A 1 28.84 -15.57 -31.83
N GLU A 2 29.35 -14.78 -32.79
CA GLU A 2 29.44 -13.30 -32.63
C GLU A 2 28.08 -12.60 -32.46
N GLN A 3 27.03 -13.04 -33.16
CA GLN A 3 25.68 -12.50 -33.03
C GLN A 3 25.08 -12.72 -31.65
N VAL A 4 25.31 -13.91 -31.05
CA VAL A 4 24.88 -14.21 -29.69
C VAL A 4 25.63 -13.34 -28.66
N LYS A 5 26.93 -13.05 -28.87
CA LYS A 5 27.71 -12.13 -28.02
C LYS A 5 27.17 -10.68 -28.08
N ARG A 6 26.48 -10.31 -29.18
CA ARG A 6 25.83 -9.00 -29.36
C ARG A 6 24.39 -8.98 -28.84
N GLY A 7 23.92 -10.06 -28.18
CA GLY A 7 22.60 -10.14 -27.58
C GLY A 7 21.50 -10.67 -28.52
N ASP A 8 21.83 -11.09 -29.74
CA ASP A 8 20.86 -11.71 -30.64
C ASP A 8 20.69 -13.20 -30.29
N LEU A 9 19.69 -13.47 -29.47
CA LEU A 9 19.31 -14.81 -29.03
C LEU A 9 18.35 -15.49 -30.01
N THR A 10 17.98 -14.84 -31.11
CA THR A 10 17.09 -15.43 -32.14
C THR A 10 17.87 -16.25 -33.18
N THR A 11 19.19 -16.05 -33.25
CA THR A 11 20.07 -16.76 -34.18
C THR A 11 20.00 -18.28 -33.98
N ARG A 12 19.85 -19.01 -35.07
CA ARG A 12 19.88 -20.47 -35.13
C ARG A 12 21.00 -20.91 -36.04
N VAL A 13 21.70 -21.97 -35.62
CA VAL A 13 22.74 -22.61 -36.46
C VAL A 13 22.05 -23.71 -37.25
N LYS A 14 22.23 -23.70 -38.58
CA LYS A 14 21.70 -24.75 -39.44
C LYS A 14 22.62 -25.98 -39.34
N PRO A 15 22.07 -27.18 -39.14
CA PRO A 15 22.83 -28.41 -39.23
C PRO A 15 23.24 -28.67 -40.70
N ASP A 16 24.53 -28.81 -40.94
CA ASP A 16 25.07 -28.98 -42.32
C ASP A 16 25.87 -30.29 -42.49
N THR A 17 25.99 -31.08 -41.45
CA THR A 17 26.76 -32.34 -41.41
C THR A 17 26.00 -33.42 -40.66
N GLU A 18 26.25 -34.73 -40.94
CA GLU A 18 25.60 -35.86 -40.24
C GLU A 18 26.48 -36.44 -39.11
N ASP A 19 27.39 -35.68 -38.53
CA ASP A 19 28.36 -36.07 -37.52
C ASP A 19 28.04 -35.52 -36.11
N GLU A 20 28.91 -35.78 -35.12
CA GLU A 20 28.76 -35.38 -33.72
C GLU A 20 28.54 -33.87 -33.55
N ILE A 21 28.99 -33.07 -34.54
CA ILE A 21 28.77 -31.62 -34.57
C ILE A 21 27.28 -31.27 -34.69
N ASN A 22 26.52 -32.10 -35.39
CA ASN A 22 25.09 -31.91 -35.56
C ASN A 22 24.33 -32.05 -34.22
N ILE A 23 24.78 -32.97 -33.35
CA ILE A 23 24.23 -33.13 -32.00
C ILE A 23 24.46 -31.84 -31.20
N LEU A 24 25.67 -31.31 -31.25
CA LEU A 24 26.04 -30.06 -30.56
C LEU A 24 25.23 -28.86 -31.05
N ILE A 25 24.98 -28.77 -32.35
CA ILE A 25 24.16 -27.71 -32.95
C ILE A 25 22.70 -27.81 -32.46
N ARG A 26 22.14 -29.03 -32.37
CA ARG A 26 20.79 -29.23 -31.85
C ARG A 26 20.66 -28.82 -30.39
N GLU A 27 21.60 -29.25 -29.55
CA GLU A 27 21.64 -28.89 -28.12
C GLU A 27 21.81 -27.38 -27.94
N PHE A 28 22.67 -26.74 -28.73
CA PHE A 28 22.84 -25.28 -28.73
C PHE A 28 21.53 -24.55 -29.11
N ASN A 29 20.87 -24.99 -30.18
CA ASN A 29 19.61 -24.38 -30.60
C ASN A 29 18.49 -24.60 -29.57
N ASP A 30 18.45 -25.73 -28.90
CA ASP A 30 17.51 -26.01 -27.82
C ASP A 30 17.79 -25.16 -26.56
N MET A 31 19.05 -24.99 -26.21
CA MET A 31 19.45 -24.09 -25.13
C MET A 31 19.04 -22.64 -25.45
N MET A 32 19.29 -22.17 -26.67
CA MET A 32 18.91 -20.82 -27.11
C MET A 32 17.38 -20.63 -27.10
N ARG A 33 16.63 -21.67 -27.46
CA ARG A 33 15.15 -21.66 -27.35
C ARG A 33 14.70 -21.47 -25.92
N ARG A 34 15.24 -22.27 -24.99
CA ARG A 34 14.91 -22.19 -23.54
C ARG A 34 15.27 -20.83 -22.95
N ILE A 35 16.42 -20.27 -23.31
CA ILE A 35 16.82 -18.92 -22.86
C ILE A 35 15.81 -17.88 -23.35
N ASN A 36 15.40 -17.92 -24.61
CA ASN A 36 14.41 -16.99 -25.16
C ASN A 36 13.03 -17.14 -24.46
N GLU A 37 12.60 -18.38 -24.19
CA GLU A 37 11.36 -18.65 -23.45
C GLU A 37 11.43 -18.08 -22.02
N LEU A 38 12.54 -18.28 -21.33
CA LEU A 38 12.75 -17.71 -19.99
C LEU A 38 12.80 -16.19 -20.00
N MET A 39 13.49 -15.56 -20.96
CA MET A 39 13.52 -14.09 -21.07
C MET A 39 12.12 -13.52 -21.34
N ARG A 40 11.36 -14.11 -22.26
CA ARG A 40 9.97 -13.69 -22.52
C ARG A 40 9.08 -13.82 -21.29
N ARG A 41 9.30 -14.90 -20.49
CA ARG A 41 8.56 -15.09 -19.24
C ARG A 41 8.90 -14.00 -18.23
N VAL A 42 10.19 -13.70 -18.04
CA VAL A 42 10.65 -12.62 -17.14
C VAL A 42 10.11 -11.24 -17.59
N GLU A 43 10.16 -10.94 -18.90
CA GLU A 43 9.59 -9.70 -19.43
C GLU A 43 8.08 -9.60 -19.20
N SER A 44 7.36 -10.70 -19.42
CA SER A 44 5.92 -10.80 -19.18
C SER A 44 5.58 -10.59 -17.69
N GLU A 45 6.33 -11.23 -16.79
CA GLU A 45 6.17 -11.06 -15.34
C GLU A 45 6.46 -9.63 -14.90
N GLN A 46 7.50 -9.00 -15.43
CA GLN A 46 7.83 -7.58 -15.14
C GLN A 46 6.75 -6.62 -15.66
N LEU A 47 6.16 -6.89 -16.83
CA LEU A 47 5.03 -6.11 -17.34
C LEU A 47 3.80 -6.24 -16.46
N LEU A 48 3.46 -7.46 -16.03
CA LEU A 48 2.34 -7.71 -15.11
C LEU A 48 2.54 -7.00 -13.76
N VAL A 49 3.76 -7.01 -13.21
CA VAL A 49 4.08 -6.28 -11.99
C VAL A 49 3.90 -4.77 -12.18
N LYS A 50 4.40 -4.20 -13.28
CA LYS A 50 4.23 -2.77 -13.60
C LYS A 50 2.77 -2.39 -13.81
N GLU A 51 2.00 -3.21 -14.51
CA GLU A 51 0.56 -2.99 -14.70
C GLU A 51 -0.19 -3.06 -13.36
N ALA A 52 0.18 -4.00 -12.49
CA ALA A 52 -0.39 -4.11 -11.14
C ALA A 52 -0.03 -2.88 -10.28
N GLU A 53 1.21 -2.39 -10.36
CA GLU A 53 1.65 -1.15 -9.68
C GLU A 53 0.87 0.07 -10.18
N ILE A 54 0.75 0.26 -11.50
CA ILE A 54 -0.01 1.37 -12.10
C ILE A 54 -1.49 1.29 -11.70
N LYS A 55 -2.08 0.11 -11.73
CA LYS A 55 -3.48 -0.10 -11.38
C LYS A 55 -3.73 0.07 -9.88
N ALA A 56 -2.77 -0.33 -9.02
CA ALA A 56 -2.80 -0.04 -7.60
C ALA A 56 -2.71 1.46 -7.32
N LEU A 57 -1.86 2.18 -8.06
CA LEU A 57 -1.74 3.65 -8.00
C LEU A 57 -3.04 4.34 -8.43
N GLN A 58 -3.69 3.86 -9.48
CA GLN A 58 -4.97 4.44 -9.96
C GLN A 58 -6.14 4.19 -8.99
N GLN A 59 -6.12 3.12 -8.21
CA GLN A 59 -7.14 2.82 -7.20
C GLN A 59 -6.96 3.58 -5.88
N GLN A 60 -5.85 4.29 -5.68
CA GLN A 60 -5.57 5.07 -4.46
C GLN A 60 -6.46 6.32 -4.32
N ILE A 61 -7.09 6.77 -5.39
CA ILE A 61 -8.12 7.81 -5.33
C ILE A 61 -9.47 7.10 -5.42
N ASN A 62 -10.14 6.90 -4.30
CA ASN A 62 -11.52 6.40 -4.29
C ASN A 62 -12.45 7.54 -4.79
N PRO A 63 -12.96 7.50 -6.04
CA PRO A 63 -13.79 8.59 -6.57
C PRO A 63 -15.05 8.81 -5.72
N HIS A 64 -15.62 7.75 -5.21
CA HIS A 64 -16.82 7.81 -4.37
C HIS A 64 -16.53 8.53 -3.03
N PHE A 65 -15.34 8.36 -2.45
CA PHE A 65 -14.95 9.11 -1.26
C PHE A 65 -14.84 10.62 -1.56
N ILE A 66 -14.25 11.01 -2.69
CA ILE A 66 -14.15 12.42 -3.08
C ILE A 66 -15.56 13.01 -3.31
N TYR A 67 -16.44 12.31 -4.01
CA TYR A 67 -17.82 12.77 -4.22
C TYR A 67 -18.54 12.97 -2.88
N ASN A 68 -18.41 12.04 -1.96
CA ASN A 68 -19.02 12.14 -0.63
C ASN A 68 -18.49 13.34 0.17
N ILE A 69 -17.19 13.66 0.08
CA ILE A 69 -16.61 14.83 0.76
C ILE A 69 -17.14 16.12 0.12
N LEU A 70 -17.20 16.20 -1.21
CA LEU A 70 -17.74 17.37 -1.91
C LEU A 70 -19.21 17.59 -1.57
N GLU A 71 -20.03 16.53 -1.46
CA GLU A 71 -21.41 16.63 -0.98
C GLU A 71 -21.48 17.14 0.46
N THR A 72 -20.59 16.68 1.34
CA THR A 72 -20.48 17.19 2.73
C THR A 72 -20.14 18.68 2.73
N ILE A 73 -19.16 19.11 1.93
CA ILE A 73 -18.78 20.53 1.81
C ILE A 73 -19.98 21.37 1.31
N MET A 74 -20.72 20.90 0.31
CA MET A 74 -21.89 21.62 -0.19
C MET A 74 -23.01 21.70 0.87
N GLY A 75 -23.24 20.63 1.65
CA GLY A 75 -24.19 20.65 2.77
C GLY A 75 -23.81 21.67 3.83
N LEU A 76 -22.57 21.64 4.32
CA LEU A 76 -22.04 22.57 5.32
C LEU A 76 -22.11 24.04 4.84
N ALA A 77 -21.79 24.28 3.57
CA ALA A 77 -21.91 25.60 2.98
C ALA A 77 -23.36 26.10 2.90
N SER A 78 -24.32 25.21 2.62
CA SER A 78 -25.74 25.57 2.60
C SER A 78 -26.31 25.91 3.98
N GLU A 79 -25.69 25.36 5.03
CA GLU A 79 -26.02 25.64 6.45
C GLU A 79 -25.25 26.86 7.02
N GLY A 80 -24.35 27.45 6.24
CA GLY A 80 -23.54 28.59 6.67
C GLY A 80 -22.43 28.22 7.66
N MET A 81 -21.97 26.97 7.66
CA MET A 81 -20.93 26.45 8.55
C MET A 81 -19.52 26.67 7.94
N ASP A 82 -19.14 27.93 7.73
CA ASP A 82 -17.91 28.30 7.00
C ASP A 82 -16.63 27.70 7.59
N ASP A 83 -16.51 27.65 8.91
CA ASP A 83 -15.33 27.06 9.57
C ASP A 83 -15.20 25.57 9.26
N ALA A 84 -16.29 24.82 9.29
CA ALA A 84 -16.29 23.39 8.95
C ALA A 84 -16.00 23.16 7.45
N VAL A 85 -16.48 24.04 6.56
CA VAL A 85 -16.14 24.02 5.12
C VAL A 85 -14.63 24.18 4.92
N ILE A 86 -14.01 25.15 5.63
CA ILE A 86 -12.57 25.39 5.54
C ILE A 86 -11.81 24.16 6.06
N GLU A 87 -12.21 23.61 7.19
CA GLU A 87 -11.55 22.45 7.81
C GLU A 87 -11.60 21.22 6.89
N VAL A 88 -12.79 20.85 6.39
CA VAL A 88 -12.94 19.71 5.48
C VAL A 88 -12.17 19.90 4.17
N SER A 89 -12.20 21.13 3.61
CA SER A 89 -11.46 21.44 2.37
C SER A 89 -9.95 21.35 2.57
N THR A 90 -9.45 21.78 3.72
CA THR A 90 -8.03 21.68 4.09
C THR A 90 -7.60 20.22 4.23
N CYS A 91 -8.36 19.41 4.99
CA CYS A 91 -8.10 17.97 5.12
C CYS A 91 -8.10 17.26 3.76
N LEU A 92 -9.08 17.55 2.90
CA LEU A 92 -9.14 16.97 1.55
C LEU A 92 -7.90 17.35 0.71
N SER A 93 -7.48 18.62 0.76
CA SER A 93 -6.30 19.10 0.04
C SER A 93 -5.02 18.37 0.48
N GLU A 94 -4.83 18.18 1.79
CA GLU A 94 -3.68 17.45 2.34
C GLU A 94 -3.71 15.97 1.97
N MET A 95 -4.88 15.33 2.02
CA MET A 95 -5.07 13.94 1.60
C MET A 95 -4.74 13.77 0.11
N LEU A 96 -5.20 14.66 -0.76
CA LEU A 96 -4.88 14.61 -2.19
C LEU A 96 -3.39 14.84 -2.45
N ARG A 97 -2.76 15.76 -1.73
CA ARG A 97 -1.31 16.01 -1.82
C ARG A 97 -0.48 14.81 -1.38
N TYR A 98 -0.92 14.12 -0.33
CA TYR A 98 -0.30 12.87 0.10
C TYR A 98 -0.39 11.80 -0.99
N ASN A 99 -1.55 11.68 -1.66
CA ASN A 99 -1.80 10.68 -2.71
C ASN A 99 -0.91 10.89 -3.95
N THR A 100 -0.58 12.13 -4.31
CA THR A 100 0.19 12.46 -5.52
C THR A 100 1.70 12.24 -5.39
N ARG A 101 2.25 11.99 -4.21
CA ARG A 101 3.67 11.69 -4.03
C ARG A 101 3.97 10.25 -4.46
N PHE A 102 4.96 10.08 -5.35
CA PHE A 102 5.31 8.79 -5.99
C PHE A 102 5.99 7.75 -5.08
N GLU A 103 6.30 8.07 -3.84
CA GLU A 103 6.97 7.16 -2.93
C GLU A 103 6.02 6.06 -2.42
N ASN A 104 6.43 4.79 -2.54
CA ASN A 104 5.66 3.65 -2.03
C ASN A 104 5.85 3.41 -0.52
N VAL A 105 6.89 4.02 0.07
CA VAL A 105 7.26 3.87 1.47
C VAL A 105 7.28 5.25 2.12
N THR A 106 6.76 5.33 3.33
CA THR A 106 6.71 6.55 4.12
C THR A 106 7.12 6.25 5.57
N VAL A 107 6.85 7.15 6.50
CA VAL A 107 6.99 6.93 7.93
C VAL A 107 5.63 6.87 8.61
N VAL A 108 5.57 6.20 9.76
CA VAL A 108 4.34 6.05 10.57
C VAL A 108 3.70 7.41 10.88
N GLU A 109 4.50 8.44 11.18
CA GLU A 109 4.01 9.79 11.43
C GLU A 109 3.13 10.32 10.28
N LYS A 110 3.58 10.12 9.03
CA LYS A 110 2.84 10.60 7.85
C LYS A 110 1.55 9.82 7.59
N GLU A 111 1.56 8.50 7.81
CA GLU A 111 0.34 7.70 7.77
C GLU A 111 -0.64 8.12 8.88
N LEU A 112 -0.14 8.45 10.08
CA LEU A 112 -0.98 8.96 11.18
C LEU A 112 -1.57 10.34 10.86
N GLU A 113 -0.82 11.27 10.26
CA GLU A 113 -1.35 12.54 9.78
C GLU A 113 -2.48 12.32 8.77
N GLN A 114 -2.26 11.41 7.84
CA GLN A 114 -3.25 11.08 6.81
C GLN A 114 -4.55 10.52 7.40
N ILE A 115 -4.45 9.56 8.34
CA ILE A 115 -5.67 9.03 8.97
C ILE A 115 -6.35 10.02 9.91
N LYS A 116 -5.62 10.96 10.53
CA LYS A 116 -6.23 12.04 11.31
C LYS A 116 -7.08 12.96 10.42
N ASN A 117 -6.55 13.37 9.25
CA ASN A 117 -7.31 14.14 8.28
C ASN A 117 -8.57 13.40 7.81
N TYR A 118 -8.42 12.09 7.53
CA TYR A 118 -9.56 11.25 7.16
C TYR A 118 -10.61 11.19 8.28
N VAL A 119 -10.19 10.95 9.53
CA VAL A 119 -11.10 10.89 10.69
C VAL A 119 -11.83 12.21 10.91
N THR A 120 -11.15 13.35 10.78
CA THR A 120 -11.78 14.69 10.89
C THR A 120 -12.94 14.83 9.90
N VAL A 121 -12.70 14.51 8.63
CA VAL A 121 -13.74 14.58 7.60
C VAL A 121 -14.91 13.64 7.91
N ILE A 122 -14.61 12.41 8.34
CA ILE A 122 -15.64 11.41 8.64
C ILE A 122 -16.44 11.78 9.89
N LYS A 123 -15.81 12.34 10.94
CA LYS A 123 -16.52 12.81 12.15
C LYS A 123 -17.53 13.89 11.82
N ILE A 124 -17.16 14.87 11.01
CA ILE A 124 -18.07 15.94 10.56
C ILE A 124 -19.27 15.33 9.81
N ARG A 125 -19.03 14.32 8.94
CA ARG A 125 -20.08 13.67 8.17
C ARG A 125 -21.02 12.82 9.03
N PHE A 126 -20.51 12.16 10.05
CA PHE A 126 -21.28 11.24 10.93
C PHE A 126 -21.67 11.89 12.26
N GLU A 127 -21.60 13.22 12.38
CA GLU A 127 -22.05 13.96 13.55
C GLU A 127 -21.47 13.42 14.87
N ASP A 128 -20.16 13.15 14.90
CA ASP A 128 -19.42 12.66 16.07
C ASP A 128 -19.99 11.38 16.73
N ARG A 129 -20.57 10.47 15.95
CA ARG A 129 -21.14 9.21 16.49
C ARG A 129 -20.13 8.28 17.12
N PHE A 130 -18.83 8.50 16.89
CA PHE A 130 -17.76 7.67 17.44
C PHE A 130 -16.56 8.47 17.95
N GLU A 131 -15.87 7.90 18.93
CA GLU A 131 -14.64 8.44 19.49
C GLU A 131 -13.41 7.72 18.91
N VAL A 132 -12.30 8.45 18.70
CA VAL A 132 -11.04 7.88 18.21
C VAL A 132 -9.92 8.10 19.21
N TYR A 133 -9.26 7.03 19.60
CA TYR A 133 -8.16 7.02 20.57
C TYR A 133 -6.85 6.60 19.89
N TYR A 134 -5.81 7.40 20.11
CA TYR A 134 -4.47 7.15 19.58
C TYR A 134 -3.51 6.83 20.75
N ASP A 135 -2.85 5.68 20.69
CA ASP A 135 -1.86 5.23 21.65
C ASP A 135 -0.60 4.81 20.88
N VAL A 136 0.30 5.77 20.67
CA VAL A 136 1.43 5.64 19.75
C VAL A 136 2.74 5.92 20.48
N ASP A 137 3.70 4.99 20.37
CA ASP A 137 5.06 5.21 20.87
C ASP A 137 5.81 6.18 19.95
N GLU A 138 6.45 7.20 20.53
CA GLU A 138 7.21 8.21 19.80
C GLU A 138 8.34 7.58 18.96
N GLU A 139 8.97 6.50 19.46
CA GLU A 139 9.99 5.76 18.73
C GLU A 139 9.49 5.16 17.41
N CYS A 140 8.19 4.87 17.30
CA CYS A 140 7.59 4.31 16.10
C CYS A 140 7.31 5.36 15.02
N LEU A 141 7.23 6.65 15.36
CA LEU A 141 6.83 7.72 14.43
C LEU A 141 7.74 7.79 13.18
N ASN A 142 9.05 7.59 13.38
CA ASN A 142 10.04 7.61 12.28
C ASN A 142 10.26 6.22 11.63
N CYS A 143 9.48 5.20 12.00
CA CYS A 143 9.60 3.87 11.38
C CYS A 143 9.03 3.87 9.97
N ARG A 144 9.70 3.15 9.08
CA ARG A 144 9.27 2.99 7.68
C ARG A 144 8.05 2.09 7.59
N ILE A 145 7.07 2.54 6.85
CA ILE A 145 5.84 1.81 6.57
C ILE A 145 5.45 1.98 5.11
N LEU A 146 4.81 0.96 4.54
CA LEU A 146 4.19 1.11 3.22
C LEU A 146 3.10 2.17 3.27
N LYS A 147 3.08 3.03 2.27
CA LYS A 147 2.06 4.06 2.09
C LYS A 147 0.68 3.41 1.93
N PHE A 148 -0.36 4.03 2.46
CA PHE A 148 -1.73 3.51 2.48
C PHE A 148 -1.84 2.12 3.16
N THR A 149 -1.18 1.97 4.29
CA THR A 149 -1.33 0.78 5.14
C THR A 149 -2.42 1.00 6.19
N LEU A 150 -2.42 2.14 6.88
CA LEU A 150 -3.36 2.41 7.97
C LEU A 150 -4.74 2.80 7.46
N GLN A 151 -4.83 3.62 6.41
CA GLN A 151 -6.10 4.15 5.93
C GLN A 151 -7.11 3.06 5.53
N PRO A 152 -6.78 2.03 4.72
CA PRO A 152 -7.77 1.01 4.36
C PRO A 152 -8.25 0.17 5.55
N LEU A 153 -7.40 -0.03 6.55
CA LEU A 153 -7.78 -0.75 7.77
C LEU A 153 -8.77 0.08 8.59
N LEU A 154 -8.53 1.39 8.66
CA LEU A 154 -9.41 2.35 9.32
C LEU A 154 -10.76 2.48 8.59
N GLU A 155 -10.73 2.58 7.26
CA GLU A 155 -11.92 2.62 6.41
C GLU A 155 -12.82 1.41 6.65
N ASN A 156 -12.24 0.22 6.77
CA ASN A 156 -13.00 -0.99 7.10
C ASN A 156 -13.65 -0.92 8.49
N ALA A 157 -12.90 -0.48 9.51
CA ALA A 157 -13.43 -0.34 10.87
C ALA A 157 -14.62 0.65 10.93
N ILE A 158 -14.52 1.77 10.21
CA ILE A 158 -15.59 2.78 10.18
C ILE A 158 -16.75 2.31 9.32
N SER A 159 -16.51 1.89 8.08
CA SER A 159 -17.57 1.60 7.10
C SER A 159 -18.32 0.30 7.40
N HIS A 160 -17.65 -0.70 7.97
CA HIS A 160 -18.22 -2.01 8.25
C HIS A 160 -18.43 -2.29 9.74
N GLY A 161 -17.63 -1.63 10.60
CA GLY A 161 -17.77 -1.79 12.05
C GLY A 161 -18.75 -0.79 12.66
N LEU A 162 -18.49 0.50 12.47
CA LEU A 162 -19.16 1.58 13.19
C LEU A 162 -20.33 2.23 12.44
N ALA A 163 -20.46 2.06 11.12
CA ALA A 163 -21.50 2.72 10.33
C ALA A 163 -22.91 2.37 10.76
N GLU A 164 -23.15 1.18 11.32
CA GLU A 164 -24.44 0.70 11.79
C GLU A 164 -24.68 0.97 13.29
N THR A 165 -23.70 1.60 14.00
CA THR A 165 -23.87 1.97 15.41
C THR A 165 -24.51 3.36 15.53
N ASP A 166 -25.62 3.45 16.24
CA ASP A 166 -26.35 4.72 16.40
C ASP A 166 -25.56 5.75 17.24
N SER A 167 -24.81 5.30 18.25
CA SER A 167 -23.98 6.13 19.12
C SER A 167 -22.99 5.28 19.94
N GLY A 168 -21.98 5.92 20.51
CA GLY A 168 -20.99 5.27 21.38
C GLY A 168 -19.98 4.40 20.64
N GLY A 169 -19.82 4.59 19.33
CA GLY A 169 -18.75 3.96 18.57
C GLY A 169 -17.38 4.34 19.12
N MET A 170 -16.46 3.38 19.18
CA MET A 170 -15.09 3.59 19.59
C MET A 170 -14.12 2.95 18.61
N LEU A 171 -13.14 3.74 18.17
CA LEU A 171 -12.03 3.31 17.37
C LEU A 171 -10.73 3.53 18.14
N ARG A 172 -9.90 2.51 18.27
CA ARG A 172 -8.60 2.64 18.94
C ARG A 172 -7.50 2.23 17.99
N ILE A 173 -6.53 3.13 17.82
CA ILE A 173 -5.32 2.91 17.03
C ILE A 173 -4.16 2.87 18.00
N ARG A 174 -3.50 1.72 18.09
CA ARG A 174 -2.33 1.54 18.94
C ARG A 174 -1.14 1.14 18.06
N ILE A 175 -0.02 1.85 18.23
CA ILE A 175 1.23 1.56 17.51
C ILE A 175 2.34 1.50 18.56
N LYS A 176 2.89 0.31 18.77
CA LYS A 176 3.87 0.04 19.82
C LYS A 176 5.09 -0.65 19.25
N LYS A 177 6.24 -0.37 19.87
CA LYS A 177 7.45 -1.12 19.61
C LYS A 177 7.44 -2.40 20.43
N GLU A 178 7.56 -3.53 19.76
CA GLU A 178 7.69 -4.86 20.35
C GLU A 178 9.01 -5.48 19.88
N GLU A 179 10.06 -5.43 20.70
CA GLU A 179 11.41 -5.89 20.34
C GLU A 179 11.91 -5.23 19.03
N ASN A 180 12.04 -6.01 17.95
CA ASN A 180 12.47 -5.56 16.62
C ASN A 180 11.31 -5.35 15.64
N MET A 181 10.07 -5.27 16.14
CA MET A 181 8.86 -5.11 15.36
C MET A 181 8.10 -3.87 15.78
N VAL A 182 7.33 -3.32 14.85
CA VAL A 182 6.26 -2.37 15.13
C VAL A 182 4.95 -3.13 15.11
N SER A 183 4.26 -3.15 16.25
CA SER A 183 2.92 -3.72 16.39
C SER A 183 1.89 -2.62 16.18
N ILE A 184 1.04 -2.78 15.18
CA ILE A 184 -0.04 -1.87 14.80
C ILE A 184 -1.36 -2.57 15.08
N MET A 185 -2.15 -2.03 15.99
CA MET A 185 -3.47 -2.55 16.33
C MET A 185 -4.53 -1.50 15.98
N ILE A 186 -5.56 -1.93 15.25
CA ILE A 186 -6.77 -1.13 15.00
C ILE A 186 -7.94 -1.93 15.56
N PHE A 187 -8.65 -1.33 16.51
CA PHE A 187 -9.80 -1.93 17.18
C PHE A 187 -11.02 -1.02 17.04
N ASP A 188 -12.14 -1.61 16.67
CA ASP A 188 -13.47 -1.00 16.74
C ASP A 188 -14.39 -1.81 17.66
N ASN A 189 -15.35 -1.15 18.28
CA ASN A 189 -16.42 -1.78 19.06
C ASN A 189 -17.73 -1.91 18.25
N GLY A 190 -17.62 -2.00 16.93
CA GLY A 190 -18.76 -2.08 16.03
C GLY A 190 -19.47 -3.43 16.01
N ILE A 191 -20.19 -3.70 14.92
CA ILE A 191 -21.02 -4.94 14.78
C ILE A 191 -20.20 -6.23 14.76
N GLY A 192 -18.88 -6.14 14.50
CA GLY A 192 -18.00 -7.31 14.37
C GLY A 192 -18.24 -8.10 13.08
N ILE A 193 -17.58 -9.26 13.01
CA ILE A 193 -17.63 -10.15 11.85
C ILE A 193 -18.20 -11.51 12.31
N PRO A 194 -19.25 -12.04 11.66
CA PRO A 194 -19.75 -13.38 11.92
C PRO A 194 -18.66 -14.46 11.78
N GLU A 195 -18.72 -15.49 12.60
CA GLU A 195 -17.65 -16.50 12.69
C GLU A 195 -17.35 -17.17 11.34
N GLU A 196 -18.36 -17.45 10.53
CA GLU A 196 -18.19 -18.07 9.21
C GLU A 196 -17.40 -17.14 8.25
N LYS A 197 -17.77 -15.86 8.21
CA LYS A 197 -17.07 -14.85 7.40
C LYS A 197 -15.64 -14.61 7.90
N LEU A 198 -15.44 -14.64 9.21
CA LEU A 198 -14.11 -14.49 9.80
C LEU A 198 -13.20 -15.67 9.43
N LYS A 199 -13.72 -16.90 9.46
CA LYS A 199 -12.99 -18.10 9.01
C LYS A 199 -12.62 -17.97 7.53
N GLU A 200 -13.57 -17.62 6.68
CA GLU A 200 -13.31 -17.41 5.24
C GLU A 200 -12.24 -16.33 4.99
N LEU A 201 -12.32 -15.20 5.70
CA LEU A 201 -11.33 -14.13 5.59
C LEU A 201 -9.93 -14.59 6.01
N ASN A 202 -9.82 -15.32 7.13
CA ASN A 202 -8.56 -15.85 7.62
C ASN A 202 -7.97 -16.92 6.68
N GLU A 203 -8.80 -17.75 6.06
CA GLU A 203 -8.35 -18.70 5.03
C GLU A 203 -7.83 -17.96 3.78
N ARG A 204 -8.53 -16.93 3.33
CA ARG A 204 -8.08 -16.07 2.23
C ARG A 204 -6.74 -15.39 2.52
N LEU A 205 -6.54 -14.87 3.73
CA LEU A 205 -5.26 -14.30 4.16
C LEU A 205 -4.11 -15.33 4.08
N LYS A 206 -4.33 -16.56 4.51
CA LYS A 206 -3.33 -17.64 4.43
C LYS A 206 -2.97 -17.96 2.98
N VAL A 207 -3.97 -18.23 2.15
CA VAL A 207 -3.76 -18.57 0.71
C VAL A 207 -3.09 -17.43 -0.04
N THR A 208 -3.50 -16.18 0.21
CA THR A 208 -2.90 -15.00 -0.41
C THR A 208 -1.44 -14.83 0.01
N GLY A 209 -1.10 -15.18 1.26
CA GLY A 209 0.27 -15.16 1.74
C GLY A 209 1.19 -16.17 1.07
N GLU A 210 0.67 -17.30 0.61
CA GLU A 210 1.43 -18.35 -0.08
C GLU A 210 1.64 -18.06 -1.58
N ARG A 211 0.67 -17.43 -2.24
CA ARG A 211 0.66 -17.17 -3.70
C ARG A 211 0.20 -15.75 -4.05
N PRO A 212 0.93 -14.73 -3.61
CA PRO A 212 0.46 -13.35 -3.70
C PRO A 212 0.14 -12.88 -5.13
N LEU A 213 0.88 -13.32 -6.14
CA LEU A 213 0.74 -12.85 -7.53
C LEU A 213 -0.54 -13.37 -8.23
N GLU A 214 -1.06 -14.54 -7.82
CA GLU A 214 -2.25 -15.14 -8.45
C GLU A 214 -3.56 -14.39 -8.07
N PHE A 215 -3.55 -13.62 -6.98
CA PHE A 215 -4.74 -13.04 -6.39
C PHE A 215 -4.88 -11.51 -6.51
N ILE A 216 -3.87 -10.83 -7.08
CA ILE A 216 -3.86 -9.36 -7.21
C ILE A 216 -5.13 -8.82 -7.89
N GLU A 217 -5.63 -9.52 -8.93
CA GLU A 217 -6.81 -9.07 -9.67
C GLU A 217 -8.13 -9.33 -8.94
N GLN A 218 -8.20 -10.42 -8.20
CA GLN A 218 -9.43 -10.93 -7.60
C GLN A 218 -9.82 -10.18 -6.30
N TYR A 219 -8.82 -9.60 -5.60
CA TYR A 219 -9.02 -8.99 -4.27
C TYR A 219 -8.87 -7.46 -4.23
N LYS A 220 -9.01 -6.80 -5.38
CA LYS A 220 -8.89 -5.33 -5.51
C LYS A 220 -9.85 -4.51 -4.64
N SER A 221 -11.00 -5.06 -4.28
CA SER A 221 -12.05 -4.37 -3.54
C SER A 221 -12.03 -4.59 -2.03
N LEU A 222 -11.18 -5.48 -1.53
CA LEU A 222 -11.11 -5.84 -0.11
C LEU A 222 -9.88 -5.17 0.52
N GLY A 223 -10.06 -4.01 1.13
CA GLY A 223 -8.98 -3.19 1.70
C GLY A 223 -7.96 -3.96 2.53
N ILE A 224 -8.42 -4.87 3.42
CA ILE A 224 -7.54 -5.68 4.29
C ILE A 224 -6.68 -6.64 3.46
N LEU A 225 -7.25 -7.34 2.49
CA LEU A 225 -6.50 -8.29 1.64
C LEU A 225 -5.48 -7.57 0.75
N ASN A 226 -5.79 -6.37 0.28
CA ASN A 226 -4.85 -5.54 -0.48
C ASN A 226 -3.66 -5.11 0.40
N VAL A 227 -3.92 -4.62 1.62
CA VAL A 227 -2.87 -4.28 2.59
C VAL A 227 -2.01 -5.51 2.90
N HIS A 228 -2.64 -6.66 3.15
CA HIS A 228 -1.95 -7.92 3.42
C HIS A 228 -1.03 -8.32 2.27
N LEU A 229 -1.56 -8.37 1.05
CA LEU A 229 -0.82 -8.74 -0.15
C LEU A 229 0.41 -7.85 -0.38
N ARG A 230 0.22 -6.53 -0.35
CA ARG A 230 1.30 -5.56 -0.52
C ARG A 230 2.36 -5.67 0.57
N SER A 231 1.93 -5.84 1.82
CA SER A 231 2.82 -6.00 2.97
C SER A 231 3.61 -7.31 2.90
N LYS A 232 2.98 -8.41 2.49
CA LYS A 232 3.65 -9.70 2.30
C LYS A 232 4.69 -9.65 1.18
N LEU A 233 4.38 -9.00 0.07
CA LEU A 233 5.31 -8.79 -1.04
C LEU A 233 6.51 -7.92 -0.64
N PHE A 234 6.30 -6.92 0.22
CA PHE A 234 7.34 -5.97 0.60
C PHE A 234 8.20 -6.45 1.78
N TYR A 235 7.58 -6.98 2.85
CA TYR A 235 8.26 -7.39 4.07
C TYR A 235 8.58 -8.89 4.13
N GLY A 236 8.02 -9.70 3.22
CA GLY A 236 8.23 -11.16 3.20
C GLY A 236 7.69 -11.84 4.47
N ASP A 237 8.50 -12.76 5.02
CA ASP A 237 8.13 -13.57 6.18
C ASP A 237 8.27 -12.83 7.53
N THR A 238 8.82 -11.62 7.53
CA THR A 238 8.93 -10.78 8.74
C THR A 238 7.64 -10.01 9.04
N TYR A 239 6.63 -10.13 8.19
CA TYR A 239 5.32 -9.52 8.33
C TYR A 239 4.28 -10.52 8.81
N SER A 240 3.39 -10.07 9.69
CA SER A 240 2.19 -10.83 10.06
C SER A 240 0.96 -9.92 10.18
N ILE A 241 -0.22 -10.50 9.96
CA ILE A 241 -1.51 -9.88 10.23
C ILE A 241 -2.43 -10.93 10.85
N GLU A 242 -3.16 -10.52 11.88
CA GLU A 242 -4.15 -11.34 12.57
C GLU A 242 -5.43 -10.52 12.74
N ILE A 243 -6.58 -11.18 12.58
CA ILE A 243 -7.89 -10.55 12.73
C ILE A 243 -8.66 -11.32 13.78
N PHE A 244 -9.04 -10.61 14.84
CA PHE A 244 -9.88 -11.09 15.91
C PHE A 244 -11.21 -10.34 15.84
N SER A 245 -12.32 -11.05 15.78
CA SER A 245 -13.63 -10.42 15.75
C SER A 245 -14.66 -11.32 16.42
N ARG A 246 -15.64 -10.69 16.97
CA ARG A 246 -16.83 -11.36 17.50
C ARG A 246 -18.04 -10.49 17.18
N GLU A 247 -19.09 -11.11 16.67
CA GLU A 247 -20.36 -10.46 16.39
C GLU A 247 -20.87 -9.68 17.60
N GLU A 248 -21.32 -8.44 17.37
CA GLU A 248 -21.76 -7.46 18.37
C GLU A 248 -20.66 -7.02 19.40
N LYS A 249 -19.41 -7.36 19.18
CA LYS A 249 -18.29 -6.99 20.07
C LYS A 249 -17.18 -6.20 19.38
N GLY A 250 -17.27 -6.08 18.05
CA GLY A 250 -16.31 -5.36 17.25
C GLY A 250 -15.19 -6.22 16.65
N THR A 251 -14.24 -5.54 16.05
CA THR A 251 -13.11 -6.16 15.34
C THR A 251 -11.77 -5.60 15.81
N CYS A 252 -10.78 -6.44 15.93
CA CYS A 252 -9.41 -6.09 16.24
C CYS A 252 -8.50 -6.65 15.15
N ILE A 253 -7.79 -5.78 14.45
CA ILE A 253 -6.75 -6.13 13.47
C ILE A 253 -5.40 -5.84 14.11
N VAL A 254 -4.53 -6.82 14.14
CA VAL A 254 -3.14 -6.68 14.62
C VAL A 254 -2.20 -6.98 13.48
N MET A 255 -1.36 -6.03 13.13
CA MET A 255 -0.34 -6.14 12.10
C MET A 255 1.04 -5.91 12.72
N LYS A 256 2.01 -6.75 12.36
CA LYS A 256 3.41 -6.58 12.79
C LYS A 256 4.30 -6.41 11.57
N ILE A 257 5.14 -5.38 11.61
CA ILE A 257 6.12 -5.05 10.57
C ILE A 257 7.51 -4.86 11.21
N PRO A 258 8.61 -5.03 10.47
CA PRO A 258 9.95 -4.80 10.99
C PRO A 258 10.16 -3.36 11.50
N PHE A 259 10.82 -3.21 12.64
CA PHE A 259 11.19 -1.92 13.20
C PHE A 259 12.41 -1.35 12.45
N VAL A 260 12.16 -0.60 11.38
CA VAL A 260 13.21 0.04 10.56
C VAL A 260 12.97 1.55 10.57
N CYS A 261 13.79 2.29 11.30
CA CYS A 261 13.67 3.75 11.40
C CYS A 261 14.58 4.46 10.39
N ILE A 262 14.13 5.63 9.93
CA ILE A 262 14.96 6.54 9.15
C ILE A 262 15.83 7.33 10.13
N ASN A 263 17.17 7.13 10.05
CA ASN A 263 18.11 7.95 10.82
C ASN A 263 17.98 9.41 10.36
N THR A 264 17.69 10.30 11.28
CA THR A 264 17.51 11.77 11.05
C THR A 264 18.73 12.42 10.37
N ARG A 265 19.92 11.80 10.48
CA ARG A 265 21.16 12.26 9.82
C ARG A 265 21.16 12.11 8.30
N GLN A 266 20.27 11.30 7.71
CA GLN A 266 20.14 11.19 6.24
C GLN A 266 19.18 12.23 5.65
N LYS A 267 18.31 12.85 6.46
CA LYS A 267 17.43 13.95 6.00
C LYS A 267 18.22 15.22 5.67
N GLU A 268 19.31 15.48 6.39
CA GLU A 268 20.15 16.68 6.14
C GLU A 268 21.00 16.55 4.85
N ASN A 269 21.43 15.34 4.50
CA ASN A 269 22.24 15.11 3.29
C ASN A 269 21.43 15.06 1.99
N SER A 270 20.15 14.72 2.03
CA SER A 270 19.30 14.74 0.84
C SER A 270 18.82 16.17 0.47
N ILE A 271 18.70 17.04 1.45
CA ILE A 271 18.33 18.46 1.21
C ILE A 271 19.52 19.25 0.62
N ILE A 272 20.76 18.84 0.92
CA ILE A 272 21.97 19.51 0.41
C ILE A 272 22.26 19.14 -1.04
N LEU A 273 21.78 18.00 -1.53
CA LEU A 273 21.99 17.55 -2.93
C LEU A 273 20.95 18.11 -3.92
N GLU A 274 19.80 18.59 -3.47
CA GLU A 274 18.79 19.23 -4.33
C GLU A 274 18.95 20.78 -4.42
N GLY A 275 19.85 21.38 -3.62
CA GLY A 275 20.10 22.83 -3.58
C GLY A 275 21.33 23.31 -4.35
N GLY A 276 22.02 22.46 -5.10
CA GLY A 276 23.33 22.73 -5.67
C GLY A 276 23.40 22.97 -7.18
N GLU A 277 22.43 23.64 -7.81
CA GLU A 277 22.66 24.26 -9.12
C GLU A 277 22.91 25.76 -8.95
N SER A 278 24.18 26.08 -8.74
CA SER A 278 24.69 27.44 -8.79
C SER A 278 24.66 27.96 -10.24
N TYR A 279 23.90 29.00 -10.48
CA TYR A 279 24.07 29.89 -11.63
C TYR A 279 25.49 30.41 -11.70
N VAL A 280 26.23 29.98 -12.71
CA VAL A 280 27.45 30.68 -13.16
C VAL A 280 27.00 31.78 -14.08
N GLN A 281 27.02 33.02 -13.57
CA GLN A 281 27.03 34.22 -14.39
C GLN A 281 28.35 34.25 -15.14
N GLY A 282 28.30 34.15 -16.47
CA GLY A 282 29.39 34.54 -17.37
C GLY A 282 29.27 36.01 -17.67
N ASP A 283 30.11 36.80 -17.06
CA ASP A 283 30.53 38.09 -17.62
C ASP A 283 31.45 37.77 -18.82
N ASP A 284 31.15 38.33 -19.94
CA ASP A 284 32.16 38.96 -20.81
C ASP A 284 31.54 39.56 -22.09
N CYS A 285 31.87 40.89 -22.28
CA CYS A 285 31.83 41.77 -23.45
C CYS A 285 30.49 42.19 -24.03
#